data_2e96daaf834672548e6e92effbe87d8f
#
_entry.id   2e96daaf834672548e6e92effbe87d8f
#
_cell.length_a   1.000
_cell.length_b   1.000
_cell.length_c   1.000
_cell.angle_alpha   90.00
_cell.angle_beta   90.00
_cell.angle_gamma   90.00
#
_symmetry.space_group_name_H-M   'P 1'
#
loop_
_entity.id
_entity.type
_entity.pdbx_description
1 polymer ?
#
loop_
_entity_poly.entity_id
_entity_poly.type
_entity_poly.pdbx_seq_one_letter_code
_entity_poly.pdbx_strand_id
1 'polypeptide(L)'
;ILKDDTKINYDSLLIATGGSIKRRNYPGGDLNGGIVQLKTIDDAKNIKEKVKSAKSAVVVGEDFLTLALAEALHGCGLEVTYLLRGNRLWPEIMDKDASDILMLRLKGKGIKIKQETDIKEVYVKNKLVHGIITTNDELIDCQVLGIVDKLQPSIDFLSESSVKTGNGVLVNNKMLTNIDNIYAAGDVAQLPTDPDSEIPEINVRWLKAWRQGQVAGANMAGNDAEYDDVASISATQICGIDIISIGISNPLNGDYEIMRGDYPHPEIDVYKKLVLKDDRVVGALFVGNVQEAQEVTKVIKNKTNSSEIDKKLLKQMFDLNSRFASFRGFLCPVCKLELPIPPDAKAGDKITCPACGIELKVTEKMLKQ
;
A
#
# COMPACT_ATOMS: atom_id res chain seq x y z
N ILE A 1 21.59 7.95 22.96
CA ILE A 1 21.18 8.14 24.37
C ILE A 1 19.80 7.51 24.48
N LEU A 2 19.59 6.68 25.49
CA LEU A 2 18.30 6.07 25.78
C LEU A 2 17.43 7.01 26.66
N LYS A 3 16.18 6.62 26.86
CA LYS A 3 15.20 7.40 27.65
C LYS A 3 15.59 7.64 29.11
N ASP A 4 16.47 6.81 29.62
CA ASP A 4 17.06 6.87 30.97
C ASP A 4 18.47 7.51 31.00
N ASP A 5 18.80 8.28 29.95
CA ASP A 5 20.11 8.93 29.73
C ASP A 5 21.30 7.97 29.55
N THR A 6 21.07 6.67 29.44
CA THR A 6 22.12 5.70 29.12
C THR A 6 22.71 5.95 27.75
N LYS A 7 24.05 6.03 27.66
CA LYS A 7 24.78 6.15 26.38
C LYS A 7 25.24 4.78 25.92
N ILE A 8 24.90 4.42 24.69
CA ILE A 8 25.36 3.19 24.04
C ILE A 8 26.33 3.60 22.94
N ASN A 9 27.55 3.06 22.99
CA ASN A 9 28.53 3.17 21.90
C ASN A 9 28.18 2.15 20.81
N TYR A 10 28.45 2.48 19.56
CA TYR A 10 28.23 1.61 18.41
C TYR A 10 29.31 1.83 17.34
N ASP A 11 29.63 0.80 16.59
CA ASP A 11 30.46 0.87 15.40
C ASP A 11 29.60 1.22 14.17
N SER A 12 28.39 0.68 14.12
CA SER A 12 27.39 0.98 13.10
C SER A 12 26.00 1.12 13.72
N LEU A 13 25.18 2.04 13.23
CA LEU A 13 23.83 2.29 13.72
C LEU A 13 22.82 2.15 12.58
N LEU A 14 21.74 1.40 12.80
CA LEU A 14 20.60 1.36 11.90
C LEU A 14 19.40 2.08 12.52
N ILE A 15 18.89 3.10 11.83
CA ILE A 15 17.63 3.77 12.14
C ILE A 15 16.51 3.02 11.42
N ALA A 16 15.70 2.29 12.17
CA ALA A 16 14.58 1.49 11.65
C ALA A 16 13.30 1.73 12.48
N THR A 17 13.07 3.00 12.85
CA THR A 17 11.99 3.45 13.72
C THR A 17 10.61 3.44 13.04
N GLY A 18 10.57 3.17 11.73
CA GLY A 18 9.34 3.08 10.96
C GLY A 18 8.62 4.42 10.87
N GLY A 19 7.30 4.37 10.89
CA GLY A 19 6.46 5.55 10.86
C GLY A 19 5.31 5.46 11.85
N SER A 20 4.66 6.56 12.11
CA SER A 20 3.47 6.69 12.95
C SER A 20 2.32 7.30 12.17
N ILE A 21 1.10 6.99 12.53
CA ILE A 21 -0.07 7.66 11.97
C ILE A 21 -0.18 9.02 12.69
N LYS A 22 -0.03 10.10 11.93
CA LYS A 22 -0.33 11.42 12.46
C LYS A 22 -1.83 11.63 12.43
N ARG A 23 -2.42 11.59 13.61
CA ARG A 23 -3.86 11.77 13.76
C ARG A 23 -4.22 13.22 13.47
N ARG A 24 -5.17 13.42 12.55
CA ARG A 24 -5.79 14.73 12.36
C ARG A 24 -6.70 15.01 13.54
N ASN A 25 -6.56 16.19 14.13
CA ASN A 25 -7.43 16.64 15.21
C ASN A 25 -8.68 17.28 14.61
N TYR A 26 -9.83 16.80 15.03
CA TYR A 26 -11.13 17.39 14.72
C TYR A 26 -11.73 17.98 16.00
N PRO A 27 -12.49 19.08 15.93
CA PRO A 27 -13.24 19.57 17.07
C PRO A 27 -14.04 18.45 17.73
N GLY A 28 -14.00 18.34 19.06
CA GLY A 28 -14.63 17.24 19.80
C GLY A 28 -13.89 15.91 19.78
N GLY A 29 -12.81 15.77 18.95
CA GLY A 29 -12.09 14.52 18.72
C GLY A 29 -10.98 14.18 19.72
N ASP A 30 -10.75 14.98 20.76
CA ASP A 30 -9.64 14.77 21.72
C ASP A 30 -9.86 13.61 22.69
N LEU A 31 -11.00 12.95 22.60
CA LEU A 31 -11.43 11.91 23.52
C LEU A 31 -11.11 10.51 22.97
N ASN A 32 -10.53 9.67 23.82
CA ASN A 32 -10.12 8.31 23.46
C ASN A 32 -11.28 7.29 23.31
N GLY A 33 -12.50 7.71 23.60
CA GLY A 33 -13.67 6.81 23.61
C GLY A 33 -14.31 6.65 22.22
N GLY A 34 -14.04 5.53 21.55
CA GLY A 34 -14.64 5.20 20.26
C GLY A 34 -13.82 5.60 19.03
N ILE A 35 -12.75 6.39 19.18
CA ILE A 35 -11.86 6.70 18.07
C ILE A 35 -10.78 5.62 17.96
N VAL A 36 -10.55 5.15 16.73
CA VAL A 36 -9.60 4.08 16.43
C VAL A 36 -8.70 4.46 15.25
N GLN A 37 -7.50 3.88 15.26
CA GLN A 37 -6.55 3.86 14.15
C GLN A 37 -6.09 2.42 13.96
N LEU A 38 -5.52 2.09 12.80
CA LEU A 38 -5.01 0.75 12.52
C LEU A 38 -3.58 0.82 12.00
N LYS A 39 -2.61 0.49 12.86
CA LYS A 39 -1.21 0.31 12.47
C LYS A 39 -0.56 -0.85 13.20
N THR A 40 -0.84 -1.01 14.46
CA THR A 40 -0.20 -1.99 15.35
C THR A 40 -1.16 -3.13 15.70
N ILE A 41 -0.60 -4.23 16.22
CA ILE A 41 -1.41 -5.33 16.78
C ILE A 41 -2.27 -4.84 17.96
N ASP A 42 -1.76 -3.90 18.75
CA ASP A 42 -2.52 -3.36 19.89
C ASP A 42 -3.67 -2.46 19.42
N ASP A 43 -3.50 -1.72 18.31
CA ASP A 43 -4.62 -1.05 17.66
C ASP A 43 -5.70 -2.06 17.23
N ALA A 44 -5.32 -3.16 16.60
CA ALA A 44 -6.25 -4.20 16.18
C ALA A 44 -6.98 -4.85 17.37
N LYS A 45 -6.28 -5.11 18.49
CA LYS A 45 -6.90 -5.61 19.73
C LYS A 45 -7.91 -4.59 20.31
N ASN A 46 -7.53 -3.31 20.35
CA ASN A 46 -8.41 -2.23 20.81
C ASN A 46 -9.67 -2.11 19.92
N ILE A 47 -9.51 -2.17 18.61
CA ILE A 47 -10.64 -2.19 17.67
C ILE A 47 -11.55 -3.38 17.97
N LYS A 48 -10.97 -4.60 18.13
CA LYS A 48 -11.71 -5.83 18.40
C LYS A 48 -12.56 -5.73 19.70
N GLU A 49 -12.09 -5.02 20.71
CA GLU A 49 -12.90 -4.80 21.92
C GLU A 49 -14.01 -3.79 21.68
N LYS A 50 -13.73 -2.69 20.97
CA LYS A 50 -14.72 -1.65 20.73
C LYS A 50 -15.90 -2.09 19.85
N VAL A 51 -15.64 -2.94 18.86
CA VAL A 51 -16.69 -3.44 17.95
C VAL A 51 -17.70 -4.36 18.64
N LYS A 52 -17.38 -4.98 19.78
CA LYS A 52 -18.30 -5.87 20.50
C LYS A 52 -19.61 -5.20 20.94
N SER A 53 -19.57 -3.90 21.22
CA SER A 53 -20.73 -3.11 21.67
C SER A 53 -21.21 -2.10 20.65
N ALA A 54 -20.58 -2.03 19.48
CA ALA A 54 -20.90 -1.10 18.42
C ALA A 54 -21.84 -1.71 17.37
N LYS A 55 -22.65 -0.87 16.74
CA LYS A 55 -23.53 -1.25 15.62
C LYS A 55 -23.12 -0.53 14.33
N SER A 56 -22.54 0.65 14.46
CA SER A 56 -22.15 1.46 13.30
C SER A 56 -20.78 2.09 13.49
N ALA A 57 -20.11 2.30 12.37
CA ALA A 57 -18.81 2.93 12.30
C ALA A 57 -18.74 3.95 11.16
N VAL A 58 -17.98 5.01 11.39
CA VAL A 58 -17.53 5.92 10.35
C VAL A 58 -16.03 5.75 10.19
N VAL A 59 -15.54 5.69 8.95
CA VAL A 59 -14.12 5.66 8.63
C VAL A 59 -13.80 6.79 7.67
N VAL A 60 -12.73 7.54 7.93
CA VAL A 60 -12.33 8.69 7.11
C VAL A 60 -10.86 8.55 6.68
N GLY A 61 -10.60 8.78 5.41
CA GLY A 61 -9.27 8.73 4.79
C GLY A 61 -9.35 8.34 3.32
N GLU A 62 -8.20 8.12 2.69
CA GLU A 62 -8.12 7.91 1.24
C GLU A 62 -7.21 6.74 0.83
N ASP A 63 -6.43 6.22 1.77
CA ASP A 63 -5.38 5.23 1.51
C ASP A 63 -5.82 3.77 1.76
N PHE A 64 -4.88 2.87 1.54
CA PHE A 64 -5.06 1.44 1.76
C PHE A 64 -5.49 1.08 3.19
N LEU A 65 -4.88 1.70 4.21
CA LEU A 65 -5.20 1.37 5.61
C LEU A 65 -6.64 1.77 5.95
N THR A 66 -7.13 2.87 5.38
CA THR A 66 -8.52 3.29 5.52
C THR A 66 -9.47 2.27 4.91
N LEU A 67 -9.15 1.79 3.70
CA LEU A 67 -9.92 0.76 2.99
C LEU A 67 -9.95 -0.55 3.80
N ALA A 68 -8.78 -0.99 4.26
CA ALA A 68 -8.65 -2.20 5.07
C ALA A 68 -9.43 -2.11 6.39
N LEU A 69 -9.40 -0.94 7.05
CA LEU A 69 -10.17 -0.71 8.28
C LEU A 69 -11.67 -0.74 8.01
N ALA A 70 -12.14 -0.10 6.94
CA ALA A 70 -13.55 -0.09 6.58
C ALA A 70 -14.07 -1.52 6.29
N GLU A 71 -13.30 -2.32 5.53
CA GLU A 71 -13.63 -3.72 5.26
C GLU A 71 -13.63 -4.56 6.54
N ALA A 72 -12.63 -4.40 7.41
CA ALA A 72 -12.54 -5.13 8.66
C ALA A 72 -13.70 -4.82 9.61
N LEU A 73 -14.08 -3.56 9.75
CA LEU A 73 -15.23 -3.15 10.58
C LEU A 73 -16.55 -3.69 10.02
N HIS A 74 -16.72 -3.65 8.70
CA HIS A 74 -17.86 -4.25 8.04
C HIS A 74 -17.90 -5.78 8.23
N GLY A 75 -16.75 -6.45 8.11
CA GLY A 75 -16.59 -7.88 8.39
C GLY A 75 -16.90 -8.28 9.84
N CYS A 76 -16.80 -7.34 10.77
CA CYS A 76 -17.25 -7.51 12.16
C CYS A 76 -18.77 -7.28 12.35
N GLY A 77 -19.52 -7.02 11.29
CA GLY A 77 -20.97 -6.84 11.29
C GLY A 77 -21.46 -5.42 11.57
N LEU A 78 -20.58 -4.40 11.51
CA LEU A 78 -20.99 -3.02 11.68
C LEU A 78 -21.55 -2.44 10.38
N GLU A 79 -22.53 -1.54 10.49
CA GLU A 79 -22.89 -0.63 9.41
C GLU A 79 -21.76 0.39 9.23
N VAL A 80 -21.07 0.36 8.09
CA VAL A 80 -19.93 1.24 7.84
C VAL A 80 -20.29 2.35 6.86
N THR A 81 -20.01 3.59 7.27
CA THR A 81 -19.99 4.76 6.39
C THR A 81 -18.53 5.19 6.18
N TYR A 82 -18.09 5.17 4.93
CA TYR A 82 -16.76 5.59 4.53
C TYR A 82 -16.81 7.02 3.99
N LEU A 83 -16.10 7.93 4.63
CA LEU A 83 -15.93 9.31 4.18
C LEU A 83 -14.67 9.43 3.35
N LEU A 84 -14.82 9.78 2.10
CA LEU A 84 -13.76 10.01 1.14
C LEU A 84 -13.63 11.52 0.93
N ARG A 85 -12.49 12.11 1.35
CA ARG A 85 -12.28 13.56 1.26
C ARG A 85 -12.26 14.06 -0.17
N GLY A 86 -11.65 13.30 -1.07
CA GLY A 86 -11.68 13.55 -2.51
C GLY A 86 -12.76 12.75 -3.23
N ASN A 87 -12.53 12.53 -4.51
CA ASN A 87 -13.45 11.80 -5.38
C ASN A 87 -12.89 10.43 -5.82
N ARG A 88 -11.73 10.02 -5.30
CA ARG A 88 -11.04 8.77 -5.65
C ARG A 88 -10.50 8.06 -4.41
N LEU A 89 -10.63 6.75 -4.39
CA LEU A 89 -9.96 5.89 -3.46
C LEU A 89 -8.48 5.76 -3.85
N TRP A 90 -7.60 5.84 -2.88
CA TRP A 90 -6.16 5.62 -3.00
C TRP A 90 -5.51 6.35 -4.21
N PRO A 91 -5.59 7.69 -4.25
CA PRO A 91 -5.23 8.46 -5.44
C PRO A 91 -3.75 8.37 -5.84
N GLU A 92 -2.86 7.96 -4.94
CA GLU A 92 -1.46 7.72 -5.26
C GLU A 92 -1.26 6.51 -6.20
N ILE A 93 -2.20 5.57 -6.24
CA ILE A 93 -2.09 4.33 -7.00
C ILE A 93 -3.16 4.22 -8.08
N MET A 94 -4.38 4.66 -7.77
CA MET A 94 -5.54 4.49 -8.64
C MET A 94 -5.92 5.78 -9.36
N ASP A 95 -6.19 5.65 -10.65
CA ASP A 95 -6.96 6.65 -11.36
C ASP A 95 -8.47 6.51 -11.07
N LYS A 96 -9.27 7.33 -11.74
CA LYS A 96 -10.72 7.36 -11.49
C LYS A 96 -11.38 6.02 -11.84
N ASP A 97 -11.02 5.42 -12.98
CA ASP A 97 -11.68 4.20 -13.45
C ASP A 97 -11.42 3.01 -12.52
N ALA A 98 -10.16 2.82 -12.10
CA ALA A 98 -9.79 1.81 -11.13
C ALA A 98 -10.48 2.03 -9.76
N SER A 99 -10.56 3.29 -9.33
CA SER A 99 -11.24 3.68 -8.09
C SER A 99 -12.74 3.41 -8.16
N ASP A 100 -13.38 3.71 -9.29
CA ASP A 100 -14.83 3.51 -9.47
C ASP A 100 -15.21 2.03 -9.37
N ILE A 101 -14.39 1.13 -9.93
CA ILE A 101 -14.58 -0.33 -9.79
C ILE A 101 -14.57 -0.73 -8.31
N LEU A 102 -13.56 -0.27 -7.56
CA LEU A 102 -13.45 -0.61 -6.14
C LEU A 102 -14.59 0.02 -5.31
N MET A 103 -14.99 1.25 -5.62
CA MET A 103 -16.14 1.90 -4.97
C MET A 103 -17.45 1.14 -5.19
N LEU A 104 -17.69 0.65 -6.40
CA LEU A 104 -18.86 -0.17 -6.68
C LEU A 104 -18.84 -1.47 -5.88
N ARG A 105 -17.68 -2.10 -5.77
CA ARG A 105 -17.53 -3.34 -4.99
C ARG A 105 -17.78 -3.11 -3.49
N LEU A 106 -17.24 -2.03 -2.93
CA LEU A 106 -17.49 -1.64 -1.54
C LEU A 106 -18.98 -1.37 -1.29
N LYS A 107 -19.64 -0.61 -2.19
CA LYS A 107 -21.08 -0.35 -2.13
C LYS A 107 -21.90 -1.64 -2.24
N GLY A 108 -21.51 -2.54 -3.14
CA GLY A 108 -22.15 -3.85 -3.32
C GLY A 108 -22.05 -4.74 -2.08
N LYS A 109 -21.02 -4.57 -1.24
CA LYS A 109 -20.91 -5.21 0.07
C LYS A 109 -21.72 -4.51 1.17
N GLY A 110 -22.32 -3.36 0.93
CA GLY A 110 -23.12 -2.62 1.90
C GLY A 110 -22.37 -1.49 2.62
N ILE A 111 -21.14 -1.18 2.23
CA ILE A 111 -20.41 -0.02 2.77
C ILE A 111 -20.93 1.25 2.09
N LYS A 112 -21.45 2.19 2.90
CA LYS A 112 -21.93 3.49 2.41
C LYS A 112 -20.71 4.39 2.13
N ILE A 113 -20.60 4.97 0.93
CA ILE A 113 -19.48 5.86 0.57
C ILE A 113 -20.01 7.26 0.34
N LYS A 114 -19.43 8.24 1.03
CA LYS A 114 -19.67 9.67 0.84
C LYS A 114 -18.38 10.32 0.32
N GLN A 115 -18.40 10.73 -0.94
CA GLN A 115 -17.29 11.41 -1.61
C GLN A 115 -17.31 12.90 -1.26
N GLU A 116 -16.13 13.54 -1.42
CA GLU A 116 -15.93 14.98 -1.18
C GLU A 116 -16.46 15.43 0.19
N THR A 117 -16.29 14.53 1.18
CA THR A 117 -16.86 14.69 2.52
C THR A 117 -15.79 14.43 3.58
N ASP A 118 -15.60 15.34 4.50
CA ASP A 118 -14.73 15.19 5.68
C ASP A 118 -15.54 15.39 6.95
N ILE A 119 -14.90 15.18 8.09
CA ILE A 119 -15.44 15.47 9.42
C ILE A 119 -15.30 16.98 9.69
N LYS A 120 -16.38 17.63 10.06
CA LYS A 120 -16.42 18.99 10.59
C LYS A 120 -16.20 18.98 12.10
N GLU A 121 -16.90 18.07 12.78
CA GLU A 121 -16.88 17.95 14.23
C GLU A 121 -17.22 16.51 14.67
N VAL A 122 -16.62 16.04 15.76
CA VAL A 122 -16.95 14.75 16.39
C VAL A 122 -17.99 14.98 17.49
N TYR A 123 -19.15 14.34 17.36
CA TYR A 123 -20.20 14.41 18.37
C TYR A 123 -19.92 13.41 19.50
N VAL A 124 -19.68 13.95 20.68
CA VAL A 124 -19.28 13.17 21.87
C VAL A 124 -20.28 13.37 22.99
N LYS A 125 -20.65 12.27 23.66
CA LYS A 125 -21.47 12.28 24.87
C LYS A 125 -20.88 11.31 25.89
N ASN A 126 -20.73 11.71 27.15
CA ASN A 126 -20.14 10.90 28.23
C ASN A 126 -18.75 10.33 27.88
N LYS A 127 -17.91 11.11 27.22
CA LYS A 127 -16.56 10.73 26.75
C LYS A 127 -16.55 9.60 25.70
N LEU A 128 -17.66 9.31 25.06
CA LEU A 128 -17.79 8.32 23.99
C LEU A 128 -18.22 9.00 22.70
N VAL A 129 -17.74 8.51 21.57
CA VAL A 129 -18.21 8.93 20.26
C VAL A 129 -19.64 8.43 20.07
N HIS A 130 -20.53 9.34 19.69
CA HIS A 130 -21.92 9.07 19.34
C HIS A 130 -22.22 9.35 17.87
N GLY A 131 -21.33 10.06 17.18
CA GLY A 131 -21.48 10.38 15.78
C GLY A 131 -20.46 11.42 15.32
N ILE A 132 -20.63 11.88 14.11
CA ILE A 132 -19.87 12.99 13.52
C ILE A 132 -20.82 13.94 12.80
N ILE A 133 -20.42 15.20 12.72
CA ILE A 133 -21.01 16.19 11.81
C ILE A 133 -20.04 16.31 10.62
N THR A 134 -20.56 16.12 9.42
CA THR A 134 -19.77 16.23 8.20
C THR A 134 -19.57 17.68 7.78
N THR A 135 -18.64 17.92 6.85
CA THR A 135 -18.46 19.23 6.20
C THR A 135 -19.70 19.72 5.45
N ASN A 136 -20.65 18.82 5.17
CA ASN A 136 -21.94 19.13 4.55
C ASN A 136 -23.07 19.28 5.59
N ASP A 137 -22.73 19.48 6.87
CA ASP A 137 -23.64 19.66 8.00
C ASP A 137 -24.60 18.47 8.26
N GLU A 138 -24.24 17.28 7.78
CA GLU A 138 -24.98 16.05 8.03
C GLU A 138 -24.50 15.38 9.32
N LEU A 139 -25.44 15.02 10.21
CA LEU A 139 -25.14 14.18 11.37
C LEU A 139 -25.16 12.70 10.98
N ILE A 140 -24.08 11.99 11.26
CA ILE A 140 -23.96 10.55 11.06
C ILE A 140 -23.67 9.88 12.40
N ASP A 141 -24.60 9.06 12.86
CA ASP A 141 -24.46 8.33 14.13
C ASP A 141 -23.44 7.20 13.98
N CYS A 142 -22.50 7.11 14.92
CA CYS A 142 -21.56 5.99 15.01
C CYS A 142 -21.02 5.83 16.42
N GLN A 143 -20.63 4.61 16.78
CA GLN A 143 -19.97 4.29 18.05
C GLN A 143 -18.46 4.06 17.87
N VAL A 144 -18.03 3.80 16.63
CA VAL A 144 -16.63 3.66 16.26
C VAL A 144 -16.30 4.65 15.15
N LEU A 145 -15.26 5.44 15.37
CA LEU A 145 -14.73 6.39 14.40
C LEU A 145 -13.30 6.04 14.05
N GLY A 146 -13.08 5.54 12.84
CA GLY A 146 -11.78 5.26 12.26
C GLY A 146 -11.19 6.50 11.60
N ILE A 147 -10.11 7.04 12.14
CA ILE A 147 -9.35 8.13 11.52
C ILE A 147 -8.02 7.57 11.10
N VAL A 148 -7.84 7.41 9.79
CA VAL A 148 -6.60 6.91 9.20
C VAL A 148 -6.04 7.98 8.30
N ASP A 149 -5.06 8.70 8.81
CA ASP A 149 -4.29 9.66 8.03
C ASP A 149 -2.97 9.04 7.56
N LYS A 150 -2.27 9.74 6.66
CA LYS A 150 -1.01 9.26 6.08
C LYS A 150 -0.02 8.89 7.18
N LEU A 151 0.65 7.78 6.97
CA LEU A 151 1.77 7.39 7.80
C LEU A 151 2.90 8.41 7.60
N GLN A 152 3.47 8.87 8.71
CA GLN A 152 4.63 9.76 8.70
C GLN A 152 5.84 9.05 9.31
N PRO A 153 7.03 9.16 8.70
CA PRO A 153 8.27 8.65 9.28
C PRO A 153 8.49 9.15 10.69
N SER A 154 8.91 8.25 11.58
CA SER A 154 9.20 8.58 12.98
C SER A 154 10.62 9.16 13.09
N ILE A 155 10.77 10.46 12.82
CA ILE A 155 12.05 11.18 12.77
C ILE A 155 12.22 12.27 13.83
N ASP A 156 11.20 12.54 14.65
CA ASP A 156 11.19 13.66 15.60
C ASP A 156 12.38 13.63 16.58
N PHE A 157 12.85 12.42 16.95
CA PHE A 157 14.00 12.24 17.86
C PHE A 157 15.33 12.63 17.23
N LEU A 158 15.37 12.89 15.92
CA LEU A 158 16.57 13.32 15.19
C LEU A 158 16.71 14.85 15.08
N SER A 159 15.74 15.61 15.59
CA SER A 159 15.68 17.08 15.43
C SER A 159 16.94 17.82 15.89
N GLU A 160 17.64 17.30 16.89
CA GLU A 160 18.90 17.85 17.41
C GLU A 160 20.15 17.11 16.90
N SER A 161 19.98 16.15 15.98
CA SER A 161 21.09 15.37 15.43
C SER A 161 21.62 15.99 14.13
N SER A 162 22.84 15.57 13.73
CA SER A 162 23.42 15.94 12.44
C SER A 162 22.95 15.07 11.28
N VAL A 163 22.06 14.10 11.52
CA VAL A 163 21.46 13.25 10.47
C VAL A 163 20.51 14.11 9.65
N LYS A 164 20.72 14.14 8.33
CA LYS A 164 19.85 14.91 7.42
C LYS A 164 18.51 14.20 7.27
N THR A 165 17.45 14.97 7.41
CA THR A 165 16.07 14.53 7.23
C THR A 165 15.34 15.42 6.22
N GLY A 166 14.41 14.83 5.49
CA GLY A 166 13.38 15.51 4.73
C GLY A 166 12.02 15.09 5.30
N ASN A 167 11.21 14.42 4.50
CA ASN A 167 10.01 13.72 5.01
C ASN A 167 10.39 12.46 5.81
N GLY A 168 11.56 11.89 5.58
CA GLY A 168 12.18 10.77 6.28
C GLY A 168 13.67 11.01 6.46
N VAL A 169 14.41 10.01 6.93
CA VAL A 169 15.88 10.03 7.00
C VAL A 169 16.43 9.89 5.59
N LEU A 170 17.18 10.90 5.13
CA LEU A 170 17.78 10.89 3.79
C LEU A 170 18.89 9.84 3.72
N VAL A 171 18.78 8.90 2.78
CA VAL A 171 19.76 7.84 2.53
C VAL A 171 20.09 7.74 1.04
N ASN A 172 21.27 7.22 0.74
CA ASN A 172 21.64 6.82 -0.63
C ASN A 172 21.17 5.39 -0.95
N ASN A 173 21.49 4.88 -2.13
CA ASN A 173 21.13 3.51 -2.56
C ASN A 173 21.76 2.41 -1.70
N LYS A 174 22.81 2.72 -0.92
CA LYS A 174 23.40 1.80 0.06
C LYS A 174 22.73 1.85 1.43
N MET A 175 21.63 2.58 1.55
CA MET A 175 20.91 2.88 2.81
C MET A 175 21.77 3.66 3.81
N LEU A 176 22.86 4.28 3.38
CA LEU A 176 23.76 5.09 4.19
C LEU A 176 23.22 6.53 4.26
N THR A 177 23.23 7.11 5.45
CA THR A 177 22.88 8.52 5.67
C THR A 177 24.04 9.46 5.26
N ASN A 178 23.90 10.74 5.58
CA ASN A 178 25.01 11.72 5.43
C ASN A 178 26.12 11.55 6.47
N ILE A 179 25.98 10.64 7.42
CA ILE A 179 26.95 10.35 8.47
C ILE A 179 27.46 8.93 8.26
N ASP A 180 28.78 8.78 8.21
CA ASP A 180 29.40 7.48 8.09
C ASP A 180 28.96 6.54 9.21
N ASN A 181 28.76 5.27 8.85
CA ASN A 181 28.31 4.18 9.75
C ASN A 181 26.88 4.36 10.31
N ILE A 182 26.10 5.37 9.84
CA ILE A 182 24.68 5.50 10.20
C ILE A 182 23.84 5.21 8.98
N TYR A 183 23.01 4.19 9.08
CA TYR A 183 22.10 3.70 8.06
C TYR A 183 20.64 3.95 8.45
N ALA A 184 19.74 4.00 7.48
CA ALA A 184 18.31 3.95 7.76
C ALA A 184 17.60 3.04 6.74
N ALA A 185 16.54 2.34 7.21
CA ALA A 185 15.78 1.42 6.39
C ALA A 185 14.31 1.34 6.83
N GLY A 186 13.44 0.98 5.89
CA GLY A 186 11.99 0.86 6.09
C GLY A 186 11.28 2.19 5.97
N ASP A 187 10.11 2.30 6.60
CA ASP A 187 9.20 3.47 6.47
C ASP A 187 9.85 4.79 6.91
N VAL A 188 10.93 4.73 7.67
CA VAL A 188 11.67 5.91 8.14
C VAL A 188 12.63 6.45 7.09
N ALA A 189 13.09 5.61 6.15
CA ALA A 189 14.10 5.97 5.17
C ALA A 189 13.48 6.68 3.96
N GLN A 190 14.14 7.73 3.52
CA GLN A 190 13.81 8.48 2.31
C GLN A 190 15.00 8.39 1.33
N LEU A 191 14.77 7.70 0.21
CA LEU A 191 15.70 7.70 -0.91
C LEU A 191 15.65 9.04 -1.67
N PRO A 192 16.71 9.38 -2.42
CA PRO A 192 16.63 10.49 -3.36
C PRO A 192 15.47 10.23 -4.32
N THR A 193 14.57 11.19 -4.41
CA THR A 193 13.55 11.18 -5.47
C THR A 193 14.26 11.30 -6.81
N ASP A 194 13.85 10.50 -7.78
CA ASP A 194 14.12 10.82 -9.19
C ASP A 194 13.68 12.28 -9.39
N PRO A 195 14.54 13.18 -9.91
CA PRO A 195 14.17 14.58 -10.14
C PRO A 195 12.87 14.76 -10.92
N ASP A 196 12.50 13.73 -11.69
CA ASP A 196 11.27 13.66 -12.46
C ASP A 196 10.11 12.99 -11.71
N SER A 197 10.30 12.51 -10.47
CA SER A 197 9.26 11.87 -9.66
C SER A 197 8.71 12.86 -8.63
N GLU A 198 7.52 13.38 -8.86
CA GLU A 198 6.79 14.21 -7.88
C GLU A 198 6.14 13.41 -6.75
N ILE A 199 6.30 12.10 -6.73
CA ILE A 199 5.77 11.25 -5.67
C ILE A 199 6.78 11.26 -4.52
N PRO A 200 6.43 11.83 -3.35
CA PRO A 200 7.28 11.69 -2.18
C PRO A 200 7.43 10.18 -1.89
N GLU A 201 8.64 9.66 -1.99
CA GLU A 201 8.89 8.23 -1.79
C GLU A 201 8.84 7.79 -0.33
N ILE A 202 7.78 8.14 0.36
CA ILE A 202 7.40 7.50 1.62
C ILE A 202 6.39 6.41 1.27
N ASN A 203 6.91 5.33 0.75
CA ASN A 203 6.12 4.14 0.48
C ASN A 203 6.19 3.18 1.67
N VAL A 204 5.19 3.26 2.52
CA VAL A 204 4.97 2.32 3.62
C VAL A 204 4.62 0.96 3.03
N ARG A 205 5.63 0.14 2.80
CA ARG A 205 5.47 -1.20 2.23
C ARG A 205 6.42 -2.18 2.91
N TRP A 206 5.85 -3.23 3.47
CA TRP A 206 6.62 -4.25 4.17
C TRP A 206 7.77 -4.81 3.33
N LEU A 207 7.52 -5.08 2.06
CA LEU A 207 8.51 -5.63 1.14
C LEU A 207 9.68 -4.68 0.88
N LYS A 208 9.38 -3.38 0.75
CA LYS A 208 10.39 -2.34 0.61
C LYS A 208 11.25 -2.27 1.87
N ALA A 209 10.62 -2.22 3.04
CA ALA A 209 11.31 -2.19 4.33
C ALA A 209 12.24 -3.41 4.50
N TRP A 210 11.77 -4.60 4.12
CA TRP A 210 12.57 -5.82 4.20
C TRP A 210 13.81 -5.77 3.28
N ARG A 211 13.64 -5.38 2.01
CA ARG A 211 14.75 -5.24 1.06
C ARG A 211 15.75 -4.17 1.49
N GLN A 212 15.28 -3.02 1.94
CA GLN A 212 16.13 -1.96 2.47
C GLN A 212 16.92 -2.43 3.69
N GLY A 213 16.26 -3.18 4.60
CA GLY A 213 16.90 -3.79 5.75
C GLY A 213 18.01 -4.79 5.36
N GLN A 214 17.80 -5.58 4.30
CA GLN A 214 18.83 -6.48 3.78
C GLN A 214 20.04 -5.72 3.25
N VAL A 215 19.82 -4.65 2.48
CA VAL A 215 20.91 -3.81 1.93
C VAL A 215 21.66 -3.12 3.07
N ALA A 216 20.94 -2.49 4.00
CA ALA A 216 21.56 -1.84 5.15
C ALA A 216 22.39 -2.84 5.99
N GLY A 217 21.82 -4.01 6.32
CA GLY A 217 22.53 -5.05 7.08
C GLY A 217 23.75 -5.59 6.37
N ALA A 218 23.69 -5.80 5.04
CA ALA A 218 24.85 -6.22 4.24
C ALA A 218 25.98 -5.18 4.29
N ASN A 219 25.65 -3.89 4.12
CA ASN A 219 26.63 -2.81 4.16
C ASN A 219 27.21 -2.59 5.55
N MET A 220 26.40 -2.72 6.61
CA MET A 220 26.89 -2.71 8.00
C MET A 220 27.85 -3.88 8.30
N ALA A 221 27.72 -5.00 7.59
CA ALA A 221 28.62 -6.15 7.68
C ALA A 221 29.87 -6.02 6.76
N GLY A 222 30.08 -4.87 6.10
CA GLY A 222 31.25 -4.61 5.26
C GLY A 222 31.10 -5.06 3.80
N ASN A 223 29.91 -5.47 3.36
CA ASN A 223 29.64 -5.75 1.95
C ASN A 223 29.35 -4.45 1.18
N ASP A 224 29.26 -4.55 -0.15
CA ASP A 224 28.89 -3.45 -1.03
C ASP A 224 27.58 -3.79 -1.78
N ALA A 225 26.46 -3.58 -1.09
CA ALA A 225 25.12 -3.85 -1.61
C ALA A 225 24.38 -2.55 -1.95
N GLU A 226 23.63 -2.56 -3.05
CA GLU A 226 22.80 -1.44 -3.46
C GLU A 226 21.32 -1.82 -3.52
N TYR A 227 20.48 -0.86 -3.13
CA TYR A 227 19.03 -0.97 -3.23
C TYR A 227 18.59 -0.47 -4.61
N ASP A 228 17.86 -1.33 -5.32
CA ASP A 228 17.23 -1.01 -6.59
C ASP A 228 15.70 -1.11 -6.45
N ASP A 229 15.01 0.00 -6.65
CA ASP A 229 13.54 0.11 -6.56
C ASP A 229 12.86 0.27 -7.92
N VAL A 230 13.56 0.00 -9.02
CA VAL A 230 13.08 0.22 -10.41
C VAL A 230 11.70 -0.41 -10.68
N ALA A 231 11.28 -1.39 -9.90
CA ALA A 231 9.94 -1.98 -9.99
C ALA A 231 9.36 -2.22 -8.59
N SER A 232 9.13 -1.14 -7.84
CA SER A 232 8.44 -1.23 -6.55
C SER A 232 7.06 -1.85 -6.73
N ILE A 233 6.79 -2.97 -6.05
CA ILE A 233 5.52 -3.69 -6.16
C ILE A 233 4.72 -3.49 -4.88
N SER A 234 3.47 -3.09 -5.03
CA SER A 234 2.44 -3.15 -3.98
C SER A 234 1.36 -4.12 -4.39
N ALA A 235 1.12 -5.12 -3.57
CA ALA A 235 0.07 -6.08 -3.81
C ALA A 235 -0.83 -6.17 -2.57
N THR A 236 -2.13 -6.13 -2.79
CA THR A 236 -3.13 -6.22 -1.74
C THR A 236 -4.43 -6.79 -2.28
N GLN A 237 -5.33 -7.14 -1.38
CA GLN A 237 -6.70 -7.54 -1.73
C GLN A 237 -7.68 -6.72 -0.89
N ILE A 238 -8.65 -6.09 -1.54
CA ILE A 238 -9.74 -5.35 -0.90
C ILE A 238 -11.06 -5.88 -1.41
N CYS A 239 -11.93 -6.26 -0.51
CA CYS A 239 -13.27 -6.80 -0.84
C CYS A 239 -13.23 -7.99 -1.81
N GLY A 240 -12.17 -8.79 -1.78
CA GLY A 240 -11.95 -9.92 -2.68
C GLY A 240 -11.43 -9.53 -4.06
N ILE A 241 -11.09 -8.27 -4.29
CA ILE A 241 -10.44 -7.80 -5.51
C ILE A 241 -8.93 -7.69 -5.27
N ASP A 242 -8.15 -8.38 -6.07
CA ASP A 242 -6.69 -8.27 -6.06
C ASP A 242 -6.26 -6.97 -6.73
N ILE A 243 -5.32 -6.27 -6.11
CA ILE A 243 -4.79 -5.00 -6.62
C ILE A 243 -3.27 -5.09 -6.60
N ILE A 244 -2.65 -4.91 -7.76
CA ILE A 244 -1.19 -4.85 -7.89
C ILE A 244 -0.81 -3.55 -8.59
N SER A 245 0.02 -2.78 -7.92
CA SER A 245 0.69 -1.60 -8.47
C SER A 245 2.18 -1.88 -8.61
N ILE A 246 2.75 -1.53 -9.75
CA ILE A 246 4.17 -1.73 -10.06
C ILE A 246 4.74 -0.39 -10.54
N GLY A 247 5.85 0.06 -9.95
CA GLY A 247 6.48 1.32 -10.30
C GLY A 247 5.54 2.52 -10.17
N ILE A 248 5.56 3.44 -11.11
CA ILE A 248 4.72 4.65 -11.16
C ILE A 248 3.36 4.28 -11.77
N SER A 249 2.42 3.82 -10.96
CA SER A 249 1.13 3.34 -11.46
C SER A 249 0.10 4.44 -11.72
N ASN A 250 0.22 5.58 -11.06
CA ASN A 250 -0.68 6.72 -11.23
C ASN A 250 0.07 8.05 -11.13
N PRO A 251 0.77 8.47 -12.21
CA PRO A 251 1.49 9.74 -12.21
C PRO A 251 0.49 10.89 -12.05
N LEU A 252 0.82 11.86 -11.19
CA LEU A 252 -0.01 13.04 -10.96
C LEU A 252 0.38 14.19 -11.88
N ASN A 253 1.63 14.24 -12.29
CA ASN A 253 2.21 15.29 -13.16
C ASN A 253 3.28 14.67 -14.07
N GLY A 254 3.67 15.39 -15.12
CA GLY A 254 4.69 15.00 -16.08
C GLY A 254 4.15 14.42 -17.39
N ASP A 255 5.04 14.24 -18.35
CA ASP A 255 4.72 13.70 -19.67
C ASP A 255 4.74 12.16 -19.63
N TYR A 256 3.59 11.59 -19.31
CA TYR A 256 3.39 10.14 -19.30
C TYR A 256 2.32 9.74 -20.30
N GLU A 257 2.53 8.62 -20.98
CA GLU A 257 1.52 7.97 -21.79
C GLU A 257 0.85 6.86 -21.00
N ILE A 258 -0.45 6.72 -21.14
CA ILE A 258 -1.23 5.67 -20.48
C ILE A 258 -1.77 4.72 -21.55
N MET A 259 -1.35 3.47 -21.49
CA MET A 259 -1.94 2.38 -22.26
C MET A 259 -2.89 1.59 -21.36
N ARG A 260 -4.15 1.49 -21.74
CA ARG A 260 -5.19 0.75 -21.02
C ARG A 260 -6.14 0.05 -21.96
N GLY A 261 -6.80 -1.01 -21.47
CA GLY A 261 -7.89 -1.66 -22.17
C GLY A 261 -9.15 -0.79 -22.19
N ASP A 262 -9.99 -1.04 -23.15
CA ASP A 262 -11.35 -0.50 -23.16
C ASP A 262 -12.22 -1.37 -22.21
N TYR A 263 -12.55 -0.81 -21.06
CA TYR A 263 -13.37 -1.46 -20.04
C TYR A 263 -14.74 -0.80 -20.02
N PRO A 264 -15.70 -1.31 -20.84
CA PRO A 264 -16.97 -0.62 -21.09
C PRO A 264 -17.90 -0.53 -19.89
N HIS A 265 -17.60 -1.25 -18.80
CA HIS A 265 -18.48 -1.28 -17.63
C HIS A 265 -17.73 -1.50 -16.32
N PRO A 266 -17.98 -0.66 -15.30
CA PRO A 266 -17.39 -0.84 -13.96
C PRO A 266 -17.86 -2.10 -13.23
N GLU A 267 -18.91 -2.78 -13.69
CA GLU A 267 -19.34 -4.09 -13.18
C GLU A 267 -18.35 -5.22 -13.50
N ILE A 268 -17.41 -4.95 -14.39
CA ILE A 268 -16.32 -5.84 -14.70
C ILE A 268 -15.19 -5.53 -13.71
N ASP A 269 -15.07 -6.31 -12.66
CA ASP A 269 -14.05 -6.20 -11.61
C ASP A 269 -12.60 -6.34 -12.15
N VAL A 270 -12.31 -5.85 -13.34
CA VAL A 270 -10.99 -5.96 -13.98
C VAL A 270 -10.61 -4.63 -14.62
N TYR A 271 -9.45 -4.13 -14.23
CA TYR A 271 -8.81 -2.98 -14.83
C TYR A 271 -7.31 -3.21 -14.92
N LYS A 272 -6.72 -2.92 -16.07
CA LYS A 272 -5.28 -3.02 -16.30
C LYS A 272 -4.79 -1.79 -17.06
N LYS A 273 -3.68 -1.22 -16.62
CA LYS A 273 -3.00 -0.16 -17.35
C LYS A 273 -1.49 -0.28 -17.28
N LEU A 274 -0.82 0.22 -18.30
CA LEU A 274 0.60 0.51 -18.31
C LEU A 274 0.81 2.02 -18.35
N VAL A 275 1.83 2.46 -17.64
CA VAL A 275 2.31 3.84 -17.66
C VAL A 275 3.64 3.87 -18.37
N LEU A 276 3.76 4.72 -19.39
CA LEU A 276 4.96 4.86 -20.19
C LEU A 276 5.55 6.26 -20.02
N LYS A 277 6.87 6.33 -20.04
CA LYS A 277 7.67 7.57 -20.13
C LYS A 277 8.86 7.31 -21.04
N ASP A 278 9.12 8.22 -21.98
CA ASP A 278 10.23 8.11 -22.95
C ASP A 278 10.28 6.72 -23.63
N ASP A 279 9.13 6.30 -24.18
CA ASP A 279 8.95 4.99 -24.84
C ASP A 279 9.18 3.76 -23.97
N ARG A 280 9.25 3.89 -22.64
CA ARG A 280 9.47 2.77 -21.71
C ARG A 280 8.34 2.61 -20.72
N VAL A 281 8.02 1.37 -20.39
CA VAL A 281 7.07 1.10 -19.30
C VAL A 281 7.75 1.40 -17.97
N VAL A 282 7.20 2.38 -17.24
CA VAL A 282 7.69 2.81 -15.92
C VAL A 282 6.75 2.43 -14.79
N GLY A 283 5.54 1.99 -15.14
CA GLY A 283 4.58 1.57 -14.14
C GLY A 283 3.42 0.79 -14.70
N ALA A 284 2.67 0.14 -13.81
CA ALA A 284 1.46 -0.59 -14.15
C ALA A 284 0.49 -0.66 -12.96
N LEU A 285 -0.79 -0.77 -13.27
CA LEU A 285 -1.84 -1.06 -12.29
C LEU A 285 -2.70 -2.21 -12.79
N PHE A 286 -2.93 -3.16 -11.90
CA PHE A 286 -3.84 -4.29 -12.09
C PHE A 286 -4.89 -4.27 -10.99
N VAL A 287 -6.15 -4.37 -11.35
CA VAL A 287 -7.29 -4.54 -10.45
C VAL A 287 -8.08 -5.76 -10.92
N GLY A 288 -8.34 -6.71 -10.04
CA GLY A 288 -9.05 -7.96 -10.31
C GLY A 288 -8.15 -9.02 -10.92
N ASN A 289 -7.97 -9.05 -12.25
CA ASN A 289 -7.08 -10.02 -12.89
C ASN A 289 -5.64 -9.52 -12.91
N VAL A 290 -4.73 -10.25 -12.26
CA VAL A 290 -3.34 -9.86 -12.04
C VAL A 290 -2.31 -10.79 -12.72
N GLN A 291 -2.75 -11.65 -13.63
CA GLN A 291 -1.93 -12.72 -14.22
C GLN A 291 -0.65 -12.23 -14.89
N GLU A 292 -0.68 -11.09 -15.59
CA GLU A 292 0.46 -10.59 -16.33
C GLU A 292 1.41 -9.70 -15.48
N ALA A 293 1.08 -9.47 -14.20
CA ALA A 293 1.86 -8.57 -13.33
C ALA A 293 3.33 -8.98 -13.22
N GLN A 294 3.64 -10.29 -13.23
CA GLN A 294 5.01 -10.80 -13.20
C GLN A 294 5.78 -10.44 -14.46
N GLU A 295 5.18 -10.62 -15.62
CA GLU A 295 5.83 -10.33 -16.91
C GLU A 295 6.05 -8.82 -17.08
N VAL A 296 5.05 -8.02 -16.71
CA VAL A 296 5.17 -6.56 -16.70
C VAL A 296 6.25 -6.09 -15.73
N THR A 297 6.40 -6.75 -14.58
CA THR A 297 7.51 -6.45 -13.66
C THR A 297 8.87 -6.64 -14.33
N LYS A 298 9.03 -7.70 -15.14
CA LYS A 298 10.29 -7.92 -15.90
C LYS A 298 10.50 -6.84 -16.97
N VAL A 299 9.44 -6.46 -17.69
CA VAL A 299 9.49 -5.39 -18.69
C VAL A 299 9.99 -4.09 -18.05
N ILE A 300 9.44 -3.69 -16.89
CA ILE A 300 9.86 -2.50 -16.17
C ILE A 300 11.31 -2.60 -15.69
N LYS A 301 11.70 -3.72 -15.06
CA LYS A 301 13.06 -3.93 -14.57
C LYS A 301 14.11 -3.89 -15.67
N ASN A 302 13.79 -4.47 -16.81
CA ASN A 302 14.68 -4.51 -17.97
C ASN A 302 14.69 -3.20 -18.75
N LYS A 303 13.88 -2.20 -18.35
CA LYS A 303 13.72 -0.91 -19.06
C LYS A 303 13.40 -1.10 -20.54
N THR A 304 12.59 -2.12 -20.85
CA THR A 304 12.22 -2.51 -22.21
C THR A 304 11.46 -1.37 -22.90
N ASN A 305 11.82 -1.07 -24.15
CA ASN A 305 11.08 -0.09 -24.96
C ASN A 305 9.68 -0.60 -25.30
N SER A 306 8.72 0.30 -25.45
CA SER A 306 7.32 -0.04 -25.72
C SER A 306 7.15 -0.84 -27.00
N SER A 307 7.96 -0.54 -28.04
CA SER A 307 8.00 -1.26 -29.32
C SER A 307 8.52 -2.69 -29.24
N GLU A 308 9.26 -3.03 -28.19
CA GLU A 308 9.87 -4.35 -27.94
C GLU A 308 9.01 -5.23 -27.04
N ILE A 309 7.91 -4.69 -26.50
CA ILE A 309 7.00 -5.48 -25.67
C ILE A 309 6.32 -6.54 -26.51
N ASP A 310 6.29 -7.75 -26.00
CA ASP A 310 5.62 -8.87 -26.67
C ASP A 310 4.13 -8.52 -26.96
N LYS A 311 3.79 -8.52 -28.24
CA LYS A 311 2.41 -8.27 -28.69
C LYS A 311 1.40 -9.23 -28.08
N LYS A 312 1.83 -10.46 -27.74
CA LYS A 312 1.01 -11.46 -27.07
C LYS A 312 0.70 -11.00 -25.63
N LEU A 313 1.67 -10.46 -24.91
CA LEU A 313 1.47 -9.89 -23.57
C LEU A 313 0.47 -8.74 -23.62
N LEU A 314 0.64 -7.79 -24.54
CA LEU A 314 -0.29 -6.67 -24.71
C LEU A 314 -1.71 -7.15 -25.04
N LYS A 315 -1.82 -8.17 -25.93
CA LYS A 315 -3.11 -8.77 -26.26
C LYS A 315 -3.74 -9.44 -25.02
N GLN A 316 -2.98 -10.17 -24.24
CA GLN A 316 -3.48 -10.81 -23.01
C GLN A 316 -3.93 -9.77 -21.97
N MET A 317 -3.16 -8.69 -21.81
CA MET A 317 -3.51 -7.63 -20.86
C MET A 317 -4.81 -6.91 -21.21
N PHE A 318 -5.04 -6.64 -22.50
CA PHE A 318 -6.10 -5.76 -22.94
C PHE A 318 -7.22 -6.48 -23.72
N ASP A 319 -7.10 -7.80 -23.91
CA ASP A 319 -8.16 -8.62 -24.50
C ASP A 319 -9.08 -9.15 -23.39
N LEU A 320 -10.32 -8.70 -23.41
CA LEU A 320 -11.34 -9.10 -22.44
C LEU A 320 -11.67 -10.60 -22.47
N ASN A 321 -11.41 -11.26 -23.60
CA ASN A 321 -11.65 -12.71 -23.75
C ASN A 321 -10.59 -13.56 -23.02
N SER A 322 -9.44 -12.98 -22.69
CA SER A 322 -8.38 -13.68 -21.93
C SER A 322 -8.73 -13.99 -20.47
N ARG A 323 -9.82 -13.43 -19.94
CA ARG A 323 -10.29 -13.66 -18.57
C ARG A 323 -10.59 -15.10 -18.20
N PHE A 324 -10.95 -15.88 -19.20
CA PHE A 324 -11.41 -17.28 -19.02
C PHE A 324 -10.30 -18.30 -19.25
N ALA A 325 -9.06 -17.85 -19.51
CA ALA A 325 -7.93 -18.76 -19.56
C ALA A 325 -7.71 -19.36 -18.15
N SER A 326 -7.75 -20.68 -18.06
CA SER A 326 -7.49 -21.38 -16.80
C SER A 326 -6.06 -21.09 -16.35
N PHE A 327 -5.92 -20.42 -15.22
CA PHE A 327 -4.63 -20.18 -14.57
C PHE A 327 -4.35 -21.31 -13.57
N ARG A 328 -3.20 -21.96 -13.71
CA ARG A 328 -2.69 -22.90 -12.72
C ARG A 328 -1.57 -22.26 -11.93
N GLY A 329 -1.88 -21.79 -10.73
CA GLY A 329 -0.93 -21.08 -9.89
C GLY A 329 -1.49 -20.81 -8.49
N PHE A 330 -0.74 -20.07 -7.70
CA PHE A 330 -1.13 -19.64 -6.37
C PHE A 330 -0.61 -18.22 -6.07
N LEU A 331 -1.24 -17.56 -5.11
CA LEU A 331 -0.78 -16.25 -4.66
C LEU A 331 0.40 -16.39 -3.69
N CYS A 332 1.45 -15.63 -3.92
CA CYS A 332 2.56 -15.51 -2.98
C CYS A 332 2.01 -15.08 -1.60
N PRO A 333 2.28 -15.83 -0.52
CA PRO A 333 1.75 -15.48 0.81
C PRO A 333 2.27 -14.14 1.33
N VAL A 334 3.40 -13.69 0.81
CA VAL A 334 4.07 -12.46 1.24
C VAL A 334 3.59 -11.24 0.46
N CYS A 335 3.74 -11.26 -0.88
CA CYS A 335 3.46 -10.09 -1.72
C CYS A 335 2.20 -10.22 -2.57
N LYS A 336 1.47 -11.35 -2.45
CA LYS A 336 0.24 -11.66 -3.18
C LYS A 336 0.38 -11.69 -4.72
N LEU A 337 1.61 -11.68 -5.25
CA LEU A 337 1.83 -11.89 -6.67
C LEU A 337 1.42 -13.31 -7.05
N GLU A 338 0.70 -13.46 -8.16
CA GLU A 338 0.38 -14.78 -8.72
C GLU A 338 1.66 -15.46 -9.21
N LEU A 339 1.86 -16.69 -8.75
CA LEU A 339 3.00 -17.52 -9.09
C LEU A 339 2.49 -18.70 -9.93
N PRO A 340 2.83 -18.74 -11.24
CA PRO A 340 2.44 -19.87 -12.05
C PRO A 340 3.15 -21.13 -11.59
N ILE A 341 2.41 -22.24 -11.53
CA ILE A 341 2.97 -23.56 -11.31
C ILE A 341 3.32 -24.14 -12.68
N PRO A 342 4.60 -24.48 -12.94
CA PRO A 342 4.98 -25.14 -14.18
C PRO A 342 4.14 -26.41 -14.42
N PRO A 343 3.81 -26.76 -15.68
CA PRO A 343 2.97 -27.93 -15.97
C PRO A 343 3.57 -29.25 -15.47
N ASP A 344 4.89 -29.33 -15.40
CA ASP A 344 5.69 -30.48 -14.97
C ASP A 344 6.10 -30.44 -13.49
N ALA A 345 5.69 -29.41 -12.74
CA ALA A 345 6.02 -29.26 -11.34
C ALA A 345 5.45 -30.38 -10.48
N LYS A 346 6.22 -30.83 -9.50
CA LYS A 346 5.89 -31.86 -8.53
C LYS A 346 5.83 -31.30 -7.12
N ALA A 347 5.13 -32.00 -6.24
CA ALA A 347 5.14 -31.66 -4.82
C ALA A 347 6.57 -31.74 -4.26
N GLY A 348 6.99 -30.67 -3.60
CA GLY A 348 8.35 -30.52 -3.08
C GLY A 348 9.24 -29.60 -3.94
N ASP A 349 8.87 -29.31 -5.18
CA ASP A 349 9.61 -28.34 -6.02
C ASP A 349 9.58 -26.96 -5.41
N LYS A 350 10.63 -26.18 -5.68
CA LYS A 350 10.74 -24.83 -5.18
C LYS A 350 10.39 -23.81 -6.26
N ILE A 351 9.54 -22.86 -5.93
CA ILE A 351 9.22 -21.69 -6.74
C ILE A 351 9.69 -20.44 -5.99
N THR A 352 10.55 -19.66 -6.63
CA THR A 352 11.01 -18.38 -6.07
C THR A 352 10.10 -17.27 -6.56
N CYS A 353 9.52 -16.49 -5.65
CA CYS A 353 8.73 -15.32 -6.02
C CYS A 353 9.65 -14.24 -6.61
N PRO A 354 9.47 -13.82 -7.86
CA PRO A 354 10.34 -12.84 -8.50
C PRO A 354 10.20 -11.43 -7.91
N ALA A 355 9.10 -11.18 -7.22
CA ALA A 355 8.83 -9.87 -6.60
C ALA A 355 9.50 -9.74 -5.22
N CYS A 356 9.42 -10.78 -4.38
CA CYS A 356 9.90 -10.71 -2.99
C CYS A 356 11.07 -11.65 -2.67
N GLY A 357 11.44 -12.51 -3.61
CA GLY A 357 12.57 -13.43 -3.44
C GLY A 357 12.29 -14.62 -2.49
N ILE A 358 11.08 -14.73 -1.92
CA ILE A 358 10.77 -15.87 -1.05
C ILE A 358 10.74 -17.17 -1.85
N GLU A 359 11.36 -18.22 -1.31
CA GLU A 359 11.23 -19.57 -1.83
C GLU A 359 10.02 -20.27 -1.20
N LEU A 360 9.18 -20.84 -2.04
CA LEU A 360 7.98 -21.56 -1.65
C LEU A 360 8.05 -22.98 -2.19
N LYS A 361 7.68 -23.97 -1.38
CA LYS A 361 7.56 -25.35 -1.84
C LYS A 361 6.17 -25.60 -2.41
N VAL A 362 6.13 -26.17 -3.60
CA VAL A 362 4.90 -26.66 -4.21
C VAL A 362 4.33 -27.78 -3.35
N THR A 363 3.06 -27.68 -2.97
CA THR A 363 2.36 -28.68 -2.19
C THR A 363 1.40 -29.49 -3.07
N GLU A 364 1.02 -30.70 -2.64
CA GLU A 364 -0.01 -31.47 -3.36
C GLU A 364 -1.34 -30.72 -3.50
N LYS A 365 -1.69 -29.87 -2.52
CA LYS A 365 -2.89 -29.04 -2.58
C LYS A 365 -2.82 -27.99 -3.70
N MET A 366 -1.64 -27.42 -3.94
CA MET A 366 -1.42 -26.44 -5.02
C MET A 366 -1.48 -27.12 -6.41
N LEU A 367 -1.12 -28.39 -6.51
CA LEU A 367 -1.16 -29.15 -7.78
C LEU A 367 -2.59 -29.60 -8.16
N LYS A 368 -3.52 -29.64 -7.21
CA LYS A 368 -4.90 -30.08 -7.40
C LYS A 368 -5.87 -28.92 -7.68
N GLN A 369 -5.43 -27.68 -7.59
CA GLN A 369 -6.16 -26.47 -8.00
C GLN A 369 -5.93 -26.17 -9.48
#